data_5debb48cbe878b478f2914b7797d2f90
#
_entry.id   5debb48cbe878b478f2914b7797d2f90
#
_cell.length_a   1.000
_cell.length_b   1.000
_cell.length_c   1.000
_cell.angle_alpha   90.00
_cell.angle_beta   90.00
_cell.angle_gamma   90.00
#
_symmetry.space_group_name_H-M   'P 1'
#
loop_
_entity.id
_entity.type
_entity.pdbx_description
1 polymer ?
#
loop_
_entity_poly.entity_id
_entity_poly.type
_entity_poly.pdbx_seq_one_letter_code
_entity_poly.pdbx_strand_id
1 'polypeptide(L)'
;TDDWLEHLCVHEFRHVVQLDKVNQGLTKDLYYLFGEIFPIAVVGVYVPMWFMEGDAVCFETAVGHLGRGRSPEFLNEMKAQILEKGIYNYSKAVLGSNKDFVPNRYTMGYFMTANSRVNYGSDIWAKALERTGRRPYGITPFATSLKLSMQGKRDSLWRDSTFRSLFIDPDSVRQANTYRDAKRTLYRDNFSELQQRWMREASLVSSPFDTLPTHNKYYTNYYNPTPISSGKVIAYKKGLQQTGAFVLLHNQNEKLLRRTGILDDYKFAFNNDQIVWSEYYNHIRWDQGGRMRLSSYDLNTGKYKRYKSRNNRFSPFAMGQEWGCVEVDHCNRSYLVLLD
;
A
#
# COMPACT_ATOMS: atom_id res chain seq x y z
N THR A 1 -13.16 -9.24 -17.07
CA THR A 1 -12.80 -8.93 -15.69
C THR A 1 -12.01 -10.11 -15.17
N ASP A 2 -10.72 -9.90 -14.88
CA ASP A 2 -9.89 -10.95 -14.30
C ASP A 2 -10.49 -11.36 -12.94
N ASP A 3 -10.54 -12.66 -12.68
CA ASP A 3 -11.02 -13.17 -11.41
C ASP A 3 -9.98 -12.87 -10.32
N TRP A 4 -10.43 -12.54 -9.11
CA TRP A 4 -9.57 -12.36 -7.94
C TRP A 4 -8.65 -13.57 -7.72
N LEU A 5 -9.15 -14.78 -7.94
CA LEU A 5 -8.39 -16.02 -7.79
C LEU A 5 -7.26 -16.11 -8.82
N GLU A 6 -7.50 -15.69 -10.05
CA GLU A 6 -6.49 -15.66 -11.11
C GLU A 6 -5.35 -14.70 -10.72
N HIS A 7 -5.68 -13.49 -10.25
CA HIS A 7 -4.68 -12.55 -9.75
C HIS A 7 -3.86 -13.09 -8.59
N LEU A 8 -4.51 -13.75 -7.64
CA LEU A 8 -3.82 -14.38 -6.52
C LEU A 8 -2.88 -15.49 -7.01
N CYS A 9 -3.33 -16.36 -7.90
CA CYS A 9 -2.51 -17.42 -8.46
C CYS A 9 -1.26 -16.86 -9.17
N VAL A 10 -1.41 -15.82 -9.97
CA VAL A 10 -0.28 -15.16 -10.66
C VAL A 10 0.70 -14.57 -9.66
N HIS A 11 0.21 -13.94 -8.60
CA HIS A 11 1.02 -13.38 -7.53
C HIS A 11 1.82 -14.46 -6.79
N GLU A 12 1.16 -15.50 -6.32
CA GLU A 12 1.79 -16.60 -5.57
C GLU A 12 2.77 -17.40 -6.45
N PHE A 13 2.42 -17.62 -7.71
CA PHE A 13 3.33 -18.26 -8.65
C PHE A 13 4.64 -17.47 -8.83
N ARG A 14 4.57 -16.15 -8.75
CA ARG A 14 5.79 -15.33 -8.79
C ARG A 14 6.73 -15.63 -7.62
N HIS A 15 6.22 -15.91 -6.43
CA HIS A 15 7.05 -16.33 -5.30
C HIS A 15 7.74 -17.68 -5.53
N VAL A 16 7.07 -18.63 -6.19
CA VAL A 16 7.70 -19.89 -6.60
C VAL A 16 8.89 -19.64 -7.52
N VAL A 17 8.73 -18.78 -8.53
CA VAL A 17 9.80 -18.39 -9.45
C VAL A 17 10.96 -17.69 -8.74
N GLN A 18 10.67 -16.85 -7.74
CA GLN A 18 11.70 -16.18 -6.95
C GLN A 18 12.51 -17.18 -6.11
N LEU A 19 11.86 -18.16 -5.50
CA LEU A 19 12.51 -19.23 -4.72
C LEU A 19 13.35 -20.13 -5.61
N ASP A 20 12.82 -20.53 -6.77
CA ASP A 20 13.56 -21.32 -7.78
C ASP A 20 14.82 -20.58 -8.24
N LYS A 21 14.70 -19.26 -8.45
CA LYS A 21 15.85 -18.44 -8.87
C LYS A 21 16.94 -18.33 -7.79
N VAL A 22 16.59 -18.44 -6.51
CA VAL A 22 17.55 -18.52 -5.41
C VAL A 22 18.15 -19.91 -5.27
N ASN A 23 17.46 -20.96 -5.73
CA ASN A 23 17.92 -22.33 -5.64
C ASN A 23 19.08 -22.64 -6.62
N GLN A 24 20.23 -21.98 -6.42
CA GLN A 24 21.42 -22.02 -7.26
C GLN A 24 22.68 -22.23 -6.43
N GLY A 25 23.71 -22.87 -7.02
CA GLY A 25 25.02 -23.08 -6.41
C GLY A 25 24.89 -23.73 -5.02
N LEU A 26 25.57 -23.19 -4.00
CA LEU A 26 25.57 -23.77 -2.65
C LEU A 26 24.16 -23.93 -2.05
N THR A 27 23.23 -23.02 -2.34
CA THR A 27 21.84 -23.17 -1.87
C THR A 27 21.20 -24.41 -2.48
N LYS A 28 21.46 -24.71 -3.74
CA LYS A 28 20.98 -25.93 -4.40
C LYS A 28 21.63 -27.18 -3.84
N ASP A 29 22.91 -27.14 -3.55
CA ASP A 29 23.62 -28.30 -2.95
C ASP A 29 23.03 -28.62 -1.57
N LEU A 30 22.77 -27.58 -0.76
CA LEU A 30 22.17 -27.74 0.56
C LEU A 30 20.67 -28.04 0.52
N TYR A 31 19.97 -27.69 -0.54
CA TYR A 31 18.60 -28.12 -0.79
C TYR A 31 18.49 -29.66 -0.87
N TYR A 32 19.44 -30.36 -1.47
CA TYR A 32 19.43 -31.82 -1.51
C TYR A 32 19.61 -32.47 -0.13
N LEU A 33 20.18 -31.73 0.84
CA LEU A 33 20.36 -32.20 2.21
C LEU A 33 19.21 -31.81 3.15
N PHE A 34 18.68 -30.59 3.00
CA PHE A 34 17.74 -30.00 3.94
C PHE A 34 16.35 -29.71 3.35
N GLY A 35 16.16 -30.00 2.05
CA GLY A 35 14.89 -29.72 1.35
C GLY A 35 14.61 -28.23 1.17
N GLU A 36 13.34 -27.89 0.99
CA GLU A 36 12.85 -26.53 0.69
C GLU A 36 13.13 -25.52 1.79
N ILE A 37 13.32 -25.96 3.03
CA ILE A 37 13.60 -25.08 4.17
C ILE A 37 14.84 -24.23 3.92
N PHE A 38 15.85 -24.78 3.22
CA PHE A 38 17.11 -24.07 3.03
C PHE A 38 17.00 -22.87 2.08
N PRO A 39 16.45 -22.96 0.86
CA PRO A 39 16.18 -21.79 0.02
C PRO A 39 15.28 -20.75 0.70
N ILE A 40 14.25 -21.19 1.44
CA ILE A 40 13.38 -20.30 2.20
C ILE A 40 14.16 -19.51 3.26
N ALA A 41 15.05 -20.20 4.00
CA ALA A 41 15.91 -19.55 4.99
C ALA A 41 16.86 -18.52 4.35
N VAL A 42 17.46 -18.85 3.19
CA VAL A 42 18.32 -17.93 2.43
C VAL A 42 17.55 -16.67 2.00
N VAL A 43 16.33 -16.84 1.49
CA VAL A 43 15.45 -15.72 1.14
C VAL A 43 15.13 -14.91 2.38
N GLY A 44 14.70 -15.54 3.47
CA GLY A 44 14.33 -14.85 4.71
C GLY A 44 15.45 -14.00 5.32
N VAL A 45 16.70 -14.44 5.18
CA VAL A 45 17.86 -13.71 5.72
C VAL A 45 18.31 -12.55 4.82
N TYR A 46 18.34 -12.75 3.51
CA TYR A 46 19.03 -11.83 2.60
C TYR A 46 18.12 -11.00 1.71
N VAL A 47 16.95 -11.51 1.37
CA VAL A 47 16.06 -10.87 0.39
C VAL A 47 15.04 -10.00 1.13
N PRO A 48 14.97 -8.70 0.80
CA PRO A 48 14.01 -7.82 1.48
C PRO A 48 12.55 -8.18 1.11
N MET A 49 11.66 -8.20 2.10
CA MET A 49 10.23 -8.47 1.87
C MET A 49 9.58 -7.48 0.90
N TRP A 50 9.99 -6.20 0.90
CA TRP A 50 9.47 -5.23 -0.07
C TRP A 50 9.82 -5.62 -1.52
N PHE A 51 10.95 -6.31 -1.72
CA PHE A 51 11.30 -6.82 -3.06
C PHE A 51 10.43 -8.02 -3.41
N MET A 52 10.28 -8.99 -2.52
CA MET A 52 9.46 -10.18 -2.78
C MET A 52 8.05 -9.78 -3.22
N GLU A 53 7.39 -8.96 -2.42
CA GLU A 53 6.03 -8.51 -2.68
C GLU A 53 5.93 -7.53 -3.86
N GLY A 54 6.85 -6.58 -3.93
CA GLY A 54 6.85 -5.58 -5.01
C GLY A 54 7.13 -6.18 -6.39
N ASP A 55 7.97 -7.19 -6.46
CA ASP A 55 8.25 -7.93 -7.69
C ASP A 55 7.03 -8.76 -8.12
N ALA A 56 6.30 -9.36 -7.17
CA ALA A 56 5.06 -10.06 -7.46
C ALA A 56 3.97 -9.10 -7.97
N VAL A 57 3.83 -7.91 -7.37
CA VAL A 57 2.93 -6.86 -7.88
C VAL A 57 3.34 -6.38 -9.28
N CYS A 58 4.63 -6.26 -9.56
CA CYS A 58 5.10 -5.94 -10.92
C CYS A 58 4.69 -7.01 -11.92
N PHE A 59 4.82 -8.28 -11.54
CA PHE A 59 4.50 -9.40 -12.40
C PHE A 59 3.00 -9.50 -12.67
N GLU A 60 2.15 -9.46 -11.65
CA GLU A 60 0.69 -9.46 -11.82
C GLU A 60 0.22 -8.28 -12.68
N THR A 61 0.88 -7.11 -12.53
CA THR A 61 0.57 -5.92 -13.32
C THR A 61 0.99 -6.08 -14.79
N ALA A 62 2.11 -6.76 -15.04
CA ALA A 62 2.61 -6.96 -16.41
C ALA A 62 1.82 -8.00 -17.19
N VAL A 63 1.36 -9.07 -16.53
CA VAL A 63 0.67 -10.21 -17.16
C VAL A 63 -0.85 -10.01 -17.18
N GLY A 64 -1.44 -9.47 -16.11
CA GLY A 64 -2.87 -9.26 -16.00
C GLY A 64 -3.34 -7.91 -16.56
N HIS A 65 -4.64 -7.79 -16.78
CA HIS A 65 -5.27 -6.52 -17.20
C HIS A 65 -5.56 -5.58 -16.02
N LEU A 66 -5.77 -6.11 -14.82
CA LEU A 66 -6.20 -5.40 -13.62
C LEU A 66 -5.15 -5.39 -12.48
N GLY A 67 -3.88 -5.65 -12.75
CA GLY A 67 -2.83 -5.69 -11.73
C GLY A 67 -2.79 -4.42 -10.87
N ARG A 68 -2.49 -4.57 -9.57
CA ARG A 68 -2.50 -3.48 -8.57
C ARG A 68 -1.68 -2.25 -8.99
N GLY A 69 -0.61 -2.43 -9.75
CA GLY A 69 0.18 -1.33 -10.28
C GLY A 69 -0.53 -0.43 -11.28
N ARG A 70 -1.77 -0.76 -11.71
CA ARG A 70 -2.65 0.09 -12.52
C ARG A 70 -3.73 0.78 -11.69
N SER A 71 -3.91 0.39 -10.43
CA SER A 71 -4.91 0.99 -9.54
C SER A 71 -4.43 2.33 -9.00
N PRO A 72 -5.16 3.44 -9.26
CA PRO A 72 -4.84 4.72 -8.64
C PRO A 72 -4.87 4.67 -7.12
N GLU A 73 -5.78 3.91 -6.53
CA GLU A 73 -5.89 3.75 -5.08
C GLU A 73 -4.60 3.17 -4.49
N PHE A 74 -4.04 2.13 -5.11
CA PHE A 74 -2.78 1.52 -4.70
C PHE A 74 -1.58 2.48 -4.86
N LEU A 75 -1.53 3.24 -5.96
CA LEU A 75 -0.38 4.12 -6.27
C LEU A 75 -0.42 5.45 -5.51
N ASN A 76 -1.61 5.99 -5.23
CA ASN A 76 -1.78 7.31 -4.66
C ASN A 76 -1.26 7.42 -3.22
N GLU A 77 -1.28 6.37 -2.45
CA GLU A 77 -0.76 6.39 -1.07
C GLU A 77 0.71 6.83 -1.02
N MET A 78 1.56 6.25 -1.87
CA MET A 78 2.98 6.60 -1.95
C MET A 78 3.17 8.01 -2.52
N LYS A 79 2.40 8.36 -3.55
CA LYS A 79 2.45 9.68 -4.17
C LYS A 79 2.08 10.77 -3.17
N ALA A 80 0.99 10.62 -2.45
CA ALA A 80 0.52 11.56 -1.44
C ALA A 80 1.53 11.71 -0.29
N GLN A 81 2.04 10.60 0.25
CA GLN A 81 3.05 10.64 1.32
C GLN A 81 4.30 11.40 0.90
N ILE A 82 4.82 11.16 -0.31
CA ILE A 82 6.05 11.82 -0.78
C ILE A 82 5.80 13.30 -1.08
N LEU A 83 4.64 13.66 -1.64
CA LEU A 83 4.31 15.07 -1.90
C LEU A 83 4.10 15.87 -0.62
N GLU A 84 3.48 15.28 0.41
CA GLU A 84 3.17 15.99 1.66
C GLU A 84 4.32 16.00 2.67
N LYS A 85 5.07 14.90 2.79
CA LYS A 85 6.08 14.69 3.85
C LYS A 85 7.50 14.49 3.31
N GLY A 86 7.67 14.50 1.99
CA GLY A 86 8.94 14.19 1.36
C GLY A 86 9.32 12.71 1.46
N ILE A 87 10.52 12.39 0.97
CA ILE A 87 11.04 11.03 0.98
C ILE A 87 11.55 10.70 2.38
N TYR A 88 10.94 9.70 3.02
CA TYR A 88 11.45 9.20 4.30
C TYR A 88 12.80 8.53 4.13
N ASN A 89 13.55 8.37 5.23
CA ASN A 89 14.73 7.53 5.18
C ASN A 89 14.32 6.05 4.96
N TYR A 90 15.20 5.28 4.36
CA TYR A 90 14.94 3.87 3.99
C TYR A 90 14.48 3.02 5.17
N SER A 91 15.09 3.20 6.35
CA SER A 91 14.72 2.43 7.53
C SER A 91 13.27 2.69 7.97
N LYS A 92 12.83 3.96 7.98
CA LYS A 92 11.44 4.32 8.29
C LYS A 92 10.48 3.79 7.22
N ALA A 93 10.85 3.86 5.95
CA ALA A 93 10.02 3.35 4.86
C ALA A 93 9.81 1.83 4.94
N VAL A 94 10.82 1.08 5.42
CA VAL A 94 10.75 -0.38 5.54
C VAL A 94 10.10 -0.83 6.85
N LEU A 95 10.40 -0.16 7.97
CA LEU A 95 9.98 -0.59 9.31
C LEU A 95 8.64 0.04 9.74
N GLY A 96 8.17 1.07 9.02
CA GLY A 96 6.97 1.80 9.40
C GLY A 96 7.21 2.91 10.43
N SER A 97 6.13 3.50 10.90
CA SER A 97 6.13 4.55 11.91
C SER A 97 4.87 4.46 12.78
N ASN A 98 5.03 4.71 14.07
CA ASN A 98 3.91 4.83 15.00
C ASN A 98 3.27 6.24 15.01
N LYS A 99 3.84 7.17 14.25
CA LYS A 99 3.40 8.57 14.19
C LYS A 99 2.91 8.98 12.82
N ASP A 100 3.65 8.63 11.80
CA ASP A 100 3.41 9.06 10.43
C ASP A 100 2.85 7.90 9.60
N PHE A 101 2.08 8.22 8.58
CA PHE A 101 1.70 7.24 7.58
C PHE A 101 2.94 6.82 6.78
N VAL A 102 3.15 5.52 6.70
CA VAL A 102 4.16 4.92 5.83
C VAL A 102 3.44 3.93 4.92
N PRO A 103 3.48 4.12 3.60
CA PRO A 103 2.91 3.19 2.64
C PRO A 103 3.41 1.77 2.88
N ASN A 104 2.58 0.80 2.54
CA ASN A 104 2.93 -0.59 2.76
C ASN A 104 4.08 -1.06 1.85
N ARG A 105 4.69 -2.20 2.19
CA ARG A 105 5.81 -2.79 1.46
C ARG A 105 5.49 -3.15 0.01
N TYR A 106 4.23 -3.42 -0.32
CA TYR A 106 3.78 -3.74 -1.68
C TYR A 106 3.92 -2.54 -2.60
N THR A 107 3.40 -1.39 -2.16
CA THR A 107 3.45 -0.15 -2.95
C THR A 107 4.88 0.35 -3.11
N MET A 108 5.65 0.43 -2.00
CA MET A 108 7.05 0.81 -2.05
C MET A 108 7.85 -0.14 -2.95
N GLY A 109 7.66 -1.44 -2.77
CA GLY A 109 8.35 -2.49 -3.52
C GLY A 109 8.03 -2.44 -5.01
N TYR A 110 6.77 -2.21 -5.38
CA TYR A 110 6.35 -2.05 -6.77
C TYR A 110 7.14 -0.92 -7.46
N PHE A 111 7.14 0.27 -6.89
CA PHE A 111 7.88 1.39 -7.48
C PHE A 111 9.38 1.12 -7.57
N MET A 112 9.98 0.54 -6.52
CA MET A 112 11.39 0.20 -6.53
C MET A 112 11.73 -0.86 -7.58
N THR A 113 10.94 -1.91 -7.67
CA THR A 113 11.22 -3.02 -8.59
C THR A 113 10.95 -2.65 -10.04
N ALA A 114 9.86 -1.95 -10.33
CA ALA A 114 9.53 -1.50 -11.68
C ALA A 114 10.56 -0.49 -12.21
N ASN A 115 10.81 0.57 -11.44
CA ASN A 115 11.71 1.65 -11.88
C ASN A 115 13.16 1.17 -12.01
N SER A 116 13.59 0.26 -11.13
CA SER A 116 14.94 -0.31 -11.22
C SER A 116 15.15 -1.16 -12.48
N ARG A 117 14.13 -1.86 -12.96
CA ARG A 117 14.22 -2.59 -14.26
C ARG A 117 14.42 -1.62 -15.42
N VAL A 118 13.74 -0.49 -15.39
CA VAL A 118 13.90 0.56 -16.42
C VAL A 118 15.30 1.16 -16.35
N ASN A 119 15.77 1.50 -15.15
CA ASN A 119 17.00 2.25 -14.97
C ASN A 119 18.28 1.40 -15.05
N TYR A 120 18.22 0.14 -14.61
CA TYR A 120 19.42 -0.70 -14.46
C TYR A 120 19.37 -2.02 -15.26
N GLY A 121 18.30 -2.25 -16.00
CA GLY A 121 18.10 -3.43 -16.83
C GLY A 121 17.07 -4.42 -16.25
N SER A 122 16.41 -5.12 -17.16
CA SER A 122 15.31 -6.04 -16.83
C SER A 122 15.73 -7.20 -15.92
N ASP A 123 17.00 -7.57 -15.95
CA ASP A 123 17.60 -8.72 -15.27
C ASP A 123 18.22 -8.40 -13.90
N ILE A 124 18.17 -7.12 -13.45
CA ILE A 124 18.78 -6.69 -12.17
C ILE A 124 18.37 -7.58 -11.00
N TRP A 125 17.09 -7.92 -10.91
CA TRP A 125 16.55 -8.70 -9.81
C TRP A 125 16.85 -10.18 -9.93
N ALA A 126 16.85 -10.73 -11.15
CA ALA A 126 17.25 -12.10 -11.42
C ALA A 126 18.72 -12.31 -11.01
N LYS A 127 19.62 -11.40 -11.37
CA LYS A 127 21.02 -11.41 -10.94
C LYS A 127 21.18 -11.32 -9.41
N ALA A 128 20.35 -10.52 -8.75
CA ALA A 128 20.40 -10.38 -7.30
C ALA A 128 20.00 -11.68 -6.59
N LEU A 129 18.93 -12.35 -7.03
CA LEU A 129 18.48 -13.62 -6.49
C LEU A 129 19.50 -14.74 -6.76
N GLU A 130 19.98 -14.85 -8.00
CA GLU A 130 20.96 -15.84 -8.39
C GLU A 130 22.26 -15.73 -7.60
N ARG A 131 22.79 -14.51 -7.43
CA ARG A 131 23.98 -14.29 -6.60
C ARG A 131 23.73 -14.66 -5.14
N THR A 132 22.56 -14.36 -4.61
CA THR A 132 22.16 -14.71 -3.25
C THR A 132 22.17 -16.23 -3.06
N GLY A 133 21.62 -16.97 -3.99
CA GLY A 133 21.60 -18.43 -3.97
C GLY A 133 22.98 -19.05 -4.14
N ARG A 134 23.77 -18.55 -5.07
CA ARG A 134 25.11 -19.09 -5.32
C ARG A 134 26.09 -18.86 -4.17
N ARG A 135 25.95 -17.76 -3.42
CA ARG A 135 26.89 -17.33 -2.36
C ARG A 135 26.19 -16.92 -1.07
N PRO A 136 25.40 -17.81 -0.43
CA PRO A 136 24.64 -17.50 0.77
C PRO A 136 25.54 -17.26 2.01
N TYR A 137 26.82 -17.58 1.91
CA TYR A 137 27.82 -17.28 2.95
C TYR A 137 28.37 -15.84 2.89
N GLY A 138 28.01 -15.08 1.86
CA GLY A 138 28.39 -13.66 1.77
C GLY A 138 27.64 -12.82 2.79
N ILE A 139 28.27 -11.73 3.29
CA ILE A 139 27.66 -10.87 4.31
C ILE A 139 26.35 -10.22 3.80
N THR A 140 26.30 -9.79 2.53
CA THR A 140 25.12 -9.17 1.92
C THR A 140 25.04 -9.48 0.42
N PRO A 141 24.85 -10.75 0.02
CA PRO A 141 24.97 -11.15 -1.39
C PRO A 141 23.96 -10.43 -2.29
N PHE A 142 22.72 -10.23 -1.84
CA PHE A 142 21.67 -9.50 -2.56
C PHE A 142 22.06 -8.02 -2.80
N ALA A 143 22.43 -7.31 -1.75
CA ALA A 143 22.84 -5.91 -1.85
C ALA A 143 24.13 -5.74 -2.68
N THR A 144 25.05 -6.69 -2.59
CA THR A 144 26.28 -6.69 -3.38
C THR A 144 25.96 -6.83 -4.86
N SER A 145 25.01 -7.67 -5.25
CA SER A 145 24.57 -7.79 -6.65
C SER A 145 23.96 -6.51 -7.18
N LEU A 146 23.08 -5.85 -6.38
CA LEU A 146 22.52 -4.55 -6.74
C LEU A 146 23.61 -3.51 -6.96
N LYS A 147 24.58 -3.43 -6.04
CA LYS A 147 25.72 -2.53 -6.16
C LYS A 147 26.47 -2.72 -7.48
N LEU A 148 26.79 -3.96 -7.85
CA LEU A 148 27.49 -4.27 -9.09
C LEU A 148 26.68 -3.88 -10.34
N SER A 149 25.38 -4.14 -10.35
CA SER A 149 24.50 -3.75 -11.46
C SER A 149 24.41 -2.23 -11.62
N MET A 150 24.29 -1.49 -10.53
CA MET A 150 24.25 -0.03 -10.54
C MET A 150 25.58 0.57 -10.98
N GLN A 151 26.72 -0.01 -10.53
CA GLN A 151 28.06 0.41 -10.99
C GLN A 151 28.26 0.14 -12.47
N GLY A 152 27.92 -1.05 -12.95
CA GLY A 152 28.04 -1.40 -14.37
C GLY A 152 27.27 -0.47 -15.30
N LYS A 153 26.04 -0.07 -14.92
CA LYS A 153 25.27 0.92 -15.68
C LYS A 153 25.97 2.29 -15.72
N ARG A 154 26.48 2.75 -14.59
CA ARG A 154 27.19 4.02 -14.52
C ARG A 154 28.48 4.00 -15.31
N ASP A 155 29.26 2.91 -15.22
CA ASP A 155 30.49 2.77 -16.01
C ASP A 155 30.20 2.78 -17.51
N SER A 156 29.06 2.18 -17.91
CA SER A 156 28.58 2.24 -19.30
C SER A 156 28.24 3.68 -19.73
N LEU A 157 27.47 4.40 -18.92
CA LEU A 157 27.14 5.79 -19.19
C LEU A 157 28.37 6.71 -19.20
N TRP A 158 29.34 6.44 -18.31
CA TRP A 158 30.58 7.21 -18.24
C TRP A 158 31.50 7.00 -19.45
N ARG A 159 31.38 5.85 -20.14
CA ARG A 159 32.10 5.60 -21.41
C ARG A 159 31.51 6.38 -22.59
N ASP A 160 30.25 6.81 -22.46
CA ASP A 160 29.61 7.66 -23.46
C ASP A 160 30.18 9.08 -23.39
N SER A 161 30.82 9.54 -24.46
CA SER A 161 31.43 10.86 -24.53
C SER A 161 30.41 12.00 -24.43
N THR A 162 29.20 11.78 -24.95
CA THR A 162 28.07 12.72 -24.90
C THR A 162 27.60 12.92 -23.46
N PHE A 163 27.51 11.82 -22.72
CA PHE A 163 27.11 11.85 -21.31
C PHE A 163 28.15 12.57 -20.45
N ARG A 164 29.46 12.34 -20.69
CA ARG A 164 30.55 13.05 -19.97
C ARG A 164 30.52 14.58 -20.15
N SER A 165 30.16 15.03 -21.34
CA SER A 165 30.10 16.46 -21.64
C SER A 165 28.99 17.22 -20.91
N LEU A 166 27.98 16.51 -20.38
CA LEU A 166 26.88 17.07 -19.60
C LEU A 166 27.22 17.30 -18.12
N PHE A 167 28.32 16.70 -17.63
CA PHE A 167 28.73 16.82 -16.22
C PHE A 167 29.89 17.83 -16.11
N ILE A 168 29.62 18.94 -15.43
CA ILE A 168 30.56 20.04 -15.24
C ILE A 168 31.63 19.70 -14.17
N ASP A 169 31.33 18.72 -13.28
CA ASP A 169 32.22 18.33 -12.18
C ASP A 169 32.40 16.82 -12.11
N PRO A 170 33.60 16.31 -12.47
CA PRO A 170 33.94 14.89 -12.35
C PRO A 170 33.89 14.36 -10.90
N ASP A 171 34.05 15.20 -9.88
CA ASP A 171 34.07 14.83 -8.48
C ASP A 171 32.64 14.59 -7.93
N SER A 172 31.65 15.26 -8.47
CA SER A 172 30.24 14.98 -8.12
C SER A 172 29.81 13.56 -8.52
N VAL A 173 30.37 13.05 -9.62
CA VAL A 173 30.14 11.65 -10.06
C VAL A 173 31.00 10.67 -9.25
N ARG A 174 32.19 11.07 -8.81
CA ARG A 174 33.04 10.25 -7.92
C ARG A 174 32.50 10.16 -6.50
N GLN A 175 31.94 11.20 -5.94
CA GLN A 175 31.26 11.14 -4.63
C GLN A 175 30.08 10.18 -4.60
N ALA A 176 29.40 9.99 -5.73
CA ALA A 176 28.39 8.94 -5.89
C ALA A 176 28.96 7.50 -5.79
N ASN A 177 30.27 7.32 -5.71
CA ASN A 177 30.96 6.01 -5.69
C ASN A 177 30.92 5.27 -4.35
N THR A 178 30.59 5.90 -3.23
CA THR A 178 30.50 5.25 -1.92
C THR A 178 29.09 4.66 -1.68
N TYR A 179 28.72 3.63 -2.43
CA TYR A 179 27.52 2.84 -2.12
C TYR A 179 27.79 1.95 -0.90
N ARG A 180 27.74 2.50 0.30
CA ARG A 180 27.82 1.69 1.54
C ARG A 180 26.60 0.79 1.68
N ASP A 181 25.43 1.21 1.17
CA ASP A 181 24.20 0.44 1.19
C ASP A 181 23.43 0.61 -0.13
N ALA A 182 23.58 -0.35 -1.02
CA ALA A 182 22.96 -0.31 -2.35
C ALA A 182 21.42 -0.20 -2.30
N LYS A 183 20.77 -0.80 -1.29
CA LYS A 183 19.31 -0.74 -1.13
C LYS A 183 18.85 0.67 -0.79
N ARG A 184 19.57 1.38 0.08
CA ARG A 184 19.27 2.77 0.46
C ARG A 184 19.49 3.73 -0.70
N THR A 185 20.57 3.53 -1.45
CA THR A 185 20.86 4.33 -2.63
C THR A 185 19.81 4.12 -3.70
N LEU A 186 19.47 2.88 -4.01
CA LEU A 186 18.42 2.54 -4.96
C LEU A 186 17.06 3.17 -4.57
N TYR A 187 16.70 3.07 -3.29
CA TYR A 187 15.50 3.68 -2.75
C TYR A 187 15.48 5.19 -2.97
N ARG A 188 16.53 5.89 -2.55
CA ARG A 188 16.63 7.34 -2.70
C ARG A 188 16.56 7.77 -4.14
N ASP A 189 17.35 7.14 -5.01
CA ASP A 189 17.44 7.52 -6.41
C ASP A 189 16.10 7.33 -7.14
N ASN A 190 15.43 6.18 -6.93
CA ASN A 190 14.11 5.92 -7.52
C ASN A 190 13.06 6.93 -7.05
N PHE A 191 12.99 7.20 -5.74
CA PHE A 191 11.96 8.10 -5.22
C PHE A 191 12.28 9.58 -5.44
N SER A 192 13.54 9.97 -5.59
CA SER A 192 13.90 11.34 -6.00
C SER A 192 13.42 11.64 -7.41
N GLU A 193 13.58 10.71 -8.35
CA GLU A 193 13.07 10.84 -9.71
C GLU A 193 11.53 10.93 -9.74
N LEU A 194 10.86 10.02 -9.04
CA LEU A 194 9.41 10.00 -8.93
C LEU A 194 8.85 11.25 -8.25
N GLN A 195 9.50 11.73 -7.19
CA GLN A 195 9.10 12.97 -6.52
C GLN A 195 9.13 14.17 -7.47
N GLN A 196 10.20 14.33 -8.24
CA GLN A 196 10.31 15.43 -9.20
C GLN A 196 9.22 15.36 -10.27
N ARG A 197 8.89 14.15 -10.74
CA ARG A 197 7.81 13.94 -11.69
C ARG A 197 6.45 14.28 -11.08
N TRP A 198 6.15 13.78 -9.90
CA TRP A 198 4.88 14.01 -9.21
C TRP A 198 4.69 15.47 -8.78
N MET A 199 5.76 16.17 -8.40
CA MET A 199 5.70 17.60 -8.12
C MET A 199 5.36 18.41 -9.38
N ARG A 200 5.92 18.04 -10.54
CA ARG A 200 5.54 18.67 -11.82
C ARG A 200 4.08 18.39 -12.18
N GLU A 201 3.62 17.14 -12.04
CA GLU A 201 2.21 16.78 -12.27
C GLU A 201 1.28 17.56 -11.35
N ALA A 202 1.60 17.67 -10.06
CA ALA A 202 0.80 18.41 -9.09
C ALA A 202 0.73 19.91 -9.40
N SER A 203 1.81 20.52 -9.91
CA SER A 203 1.83 21.93 -10.28
C SER A 203 0.94 22.27 -11.48
N LEU A 204 0.56 21.29 -12.30
CA LEU A 204 -0.35 21.47 -13.44
C LEU A 204 -1.82 21.47 -13.03
N VAL A 205 -2.13 21.05 -11.81
CA VAL A 205 -3.50 21.00 -11.31
C VAL A 205 -3.81 22.31 -10.57
N SER A 206 -4.51 23.21 -11.23
CA SER A 206 -4.97 24.49 -10.67
C SER A 206 -6.39 24.36 -10.10
N SER A 207 -6.61 23.51 -9.12
CA SER A 207 -7.90 23.46 -8.44
C SER A 207 -7.77 24.05 -7.03
N PRO A 208 -8.61 25.01 -6.61
CA PRO A 208 -8.66 25.43 -5.24
C PRO A 208 -9.20 24.27 -4.40
N PHE A 209 -8.32 23.64 -3.65
CA PHE A 209 -8.74 22.65 -2.64
C PHE A 209 -9.00 23.39 -1.32
N ASP A 210 -10.17 23.19 -0.76
CA ASP A 210 -10.40 23.55 0.63
C ASP A 210 -9.60 22.60 1.51
N THR A 211 -8.56 23.11 2.14
CA THR A 211 -7.78 22.34 3.10
C THR A 211 -8.44 22.41 4.47
N LEU A 212 -8.79 21.27 5.02
CA LEU A 212 -9.17 21.18 6.43
C LEU A 212 -7.89 21.35 7.27
N PRO A 213 -7.82 22.35 8.15
CA PRO A 213 -6.72 22.51 9.08
C PRO A 213 -6.75 21.35 10.07
N THR A 214 -5.94 20.36 9.86
CA THR A 214 -5.83 19.23 10.77
C THR A 214 -4.64 19.42 11.69
N HIS A 215 -4.91 19.72 12.97
CA HIS A 215 -3.89 19.77 14.03
C HIS A 215 -3.58 18.38 14.61
N ASN A 216 -3.70 17.33 13.80
CA ASN A 216 -3.46 15.98 14.25
C ASN A 216 -1.95 15.72 14.42
N LYS A 217 -1.52 15.41 15.65
CA LYS A 217 -0.13 15.07 15.98
C LYS A 217 0.32 13.76 15.30
N TYR A 218 -0.61 12.86 15.06
CA TYR A 218 -0.39 11.53 14.47
C TYR A 218 -1.18 11.43 13.19
N TYR A 219 -0.72 10.57 12.28
CA TYR A 219 -1.43 10.31 11.04
C TYR A 219 -2.89 9.99 11.31
N THR A 220 -3.75 10.72 10.64
CA THR A 220 -5.21 10.62 10.72
C THR A 220 -5.79 10.80 9.34
N ASN A 221 -6.68 9.91 8.95
CA ASN A 221 -7.38 9.97 7.68
C ASN A 221 -8.87 10.24 7.88
N TYR A 222 -9.48 10.90 6.90
CA TYR A 222 -10.91 11.18 6.82
C TYR A 222 -11.46 10.49 5.58
N TYR A 223 -12.24 9.45 5.80
CA TYR A 223 -12.80 8.62 4.74
C TYR A 223 -14.20 9.08 4.37
N ASN A 224 -14.53 8.98 3.10
CA ASN A 224 -15.84 9.23 2.52
C ASN A 224 -16.48 10.56 2.97
N PRO A 225 -15.81 11.72 2.78
CA PRO A 225 -16.39 13.00 3.16
C PRO A 225 -17.69 13.23 2.39
N THR A 226 -18.80 13.37 3.13
CA THR A 226 -20.15 13.51 2.60
C THR A 226 -20.72 14.86 3.00
N PRO A 227 -20.97 15.78 2.04
CA PRO A 227 -21.63 17.05 2.34
C PRO A 227 -23.09 16.81 2.72
N ILE A 228 -23.55 17.51 3.78
CA ILE A 228 -24.92 17.36 4.32
C ILE A 228 -25.76 18.62 4.24
N SER A 229 -25.19 19.78 4.44
CA SER A 229 -25.84 21.09 4.30
C SER A 229 -24.78 22.19 4.33
N SER A 230 -25.15 23.42 3.95
CA SER A 230 -24.32 24.65 3.92
C SER A 230 -22.98 24.57 4.64
N GLY A 231 -21.96 24.05 4.00
CA GLY A 231 -20.60 23.96 4.49
C GLY A 231 -20.34 22.91 5.57
N LYS A 232 -21.30 22.02 5.87
CA LYS A 232 -21.11 20.90 6.80
C LYS A 232 -20.80 19.63 6.06
N VAL A 233 -19.81 18.89 6.54
CA VAL A 233 -19.36 17.60 5.95
C VAL A 233 -19.27 16.57 7.08
N ILE A 234 -19.84 15.40 6.85
CA ILE A 234 -19.61 14.22 7.70
C ILE A 234 -18.47 13.41 7.08
N ALA A 235 -17.57 12.92 7.92
CA ALA A 235 -16.53 12.00 7.51
C ALA A 235 -16.30 10.91 8.57
N TYR A 236 -15.81 9.76 8.14
CA TYR A 236 -15.30 8.74 9.05
C TYR A 236 -13.82 8.99 9.31
N LYS A 237 -13.48 9.38 10.54
CA LYS A 237 -12.13 9.69 10.97
C LYS A 237 -11.48 8.47 11.61
N LYS A 238 -10.27 8.11 11.16
CA LYS A 238 -9.46 7.04 11.74
C LYS A 238 -7.97 7.40 11.70
N GLY A 239 -7.24 7.05 12.72
CA GLY A 239 -5.81 7.35 12.81
C GLY A 239 -5.04 6.30 13.60
N LEU A 240 -3.72 6.51 13.71
CA LEU A 240 -2.83 5.57 14.42
C LEU A 240 -3.07 5.53 15.93
N GLN A 241 -3.58 6.62 16.53
CA GLN A 241 -3.79 6.73 17.98
C GLN A 241 -5.24 6.77 18.41
N GLN A 242 -6.17 6.66 17.51
CA GLN A 242 -7.59 6.76 17.85
C GLN A 242 -8.42 5.70 17.11
N THR A 243 -9.42 5.20 17.83
CA THR A 243 -10.43 4.35 17.22
C THR A 243 -11.23 5.15 16.20
N GLY A 244 -11.79 4.46 15.20
CA GLY A 244 -12.62 5.09 14.20
C GLY A 244 -13.83 5.80 14.80
N ALA A 245 -14.21 6.92 14.20
CA ALA A 245 -15.34 7.73 14.64
C ALA A 245 -15.94 8.53 13.49
N PHE A 246 -17.24 8.77 13.53
CA PHE A 246 -17.87 9.79 12.70
C PHE A 246 -17.64 11.17 13.30
N VAL A 247 -17.26 12.11 12.44
CA VAL A 247 -17.05 13.51 12.78
C VAL A 247 -17.84 14.43 11.87
N LEU A 248 -18.27 15.54 12.40
CA LEU A 248 -18.86 16.65 11.66
C LEU A 248 -17.82 17.76 11.53
N LEU A 249 -17.53 18.14 10.29
CA LEU A 249 -16.61 19.19 9.92
C LEU A 249 -17.44 20.42 9.49
N HIS A 250 -17.16 21.58 10.06
CA HIS A 250 -17.80 22.84 9.72
C HIS A 250 -16.92 24.03 10.12
N ASN A 251 -16.68 24.96 9.18
CA ASN A 251 -15.90 26.19 9.41
C ASN A 251 -14.60 25.93 10.16
N GLN A 252 -13.80 24.99 9.65
CA GLN A 252 -12.50 24.58 10.24
C GLN A 252 -12.59 23.93 11.65
N ASN A 253 -13.79 23.70 12.16
CA ASN A 253 -14.01 22.99 13.42
C ASN A 253 -14.40 21.54 13.17
N GLU A 254 -13.97 20.68 14.09
CA GLU A 254 -14.34 19.26 14.10
C GLU A 254 -15.15 18.96 15.36
N LYS A 255 -16.32 18.35 15.19
CA LYS A 255 -17.15 17.81 16.26
C LYS A 255 -17.22 16.30 16.17
N LEU A 256 -16.83 15.61 17.24
CA LEU A 256 -17.01 14.17 17.35
C LEU A 256 -18.51 13.86 17.45
N LEU A 257 -19.02 13.01 16.56
CA LEU A 257 -20.40 12.52 16.58
C LEU A 257 -20.51 11.20 17.32
N ARG A 258 -19.80 10.18 16.81
CA ARG A 258 -19.90 8.83 17.37
C ARG A 258 -18.63 8.03 17.13
N ARG A 259 -18.09 7.39 18.18
CA ARG A 259 -17.07 6.32 18.03
C ARG A 259 -17.74 5.03 17.59
N THR A 260 -17.07 4.30 16.72
CA THR A 260 -17.58 3.05 16.15
C THR A 260 -16.73 1.85 16.60
N GLY A 261 -17.21 0.66 16.32
CA GLY A 261 -16.40 -0.55 16.32
C GLY A 261 -15.58 -0.70 15.02
N ILE A 262 -15.37 -1.93 14.58
CA ILE A 262 -14.60 -2.25 13.37
C ILE A 262 -15.53 -2.12 12.17
N LEU A 263 -15.21 -1.21 11.25
CA LEU A 263 -15.83 -1.10 9.94
C LEU A 263 -14.97 -1.86 8.92
N ASP A 264 -15.62 -2.48 7.96
CA ASP A 264 -14.96 -3.24 6.91
C ASP A 264 -14.31 -2.29 5.87
N ASP A 265 -15.12 -1.45 5.24
CA ASP A 265 -14.71 -0.62 4.11
C ASP A 265 -14.78 0.90 4.38
N TYR A 266 -15.01 1.30 5.63
CA TYR A 266 -15.20 2.70 6.07
C TYR A 266 -16.35 3.46 5.37
N LYS A 267 -17.16 2.76 4.58
CA LYS A 267 -18.32 3.34 3.90
C LYS A 267 -19.50 3.51 4.85
N PHE A 268 -20.25 4.54 4.60
CA PHE A 268 -21.52 4.82 5.27
C PHE A 268 -22.49 5.49 4.32
N ALA A 269 -23.75 5.45 4.65
CA ALA A 269 -24.77 6.21 3.96
C ALA A 269 -25.33 7.30 4.90
N PHE A 270 -25.76 8.40 4.29
CA PHE A 270 -26.39 9.52 5.01
C PHE A 270 -27.70 9.90 4.33
N ASN A 271 -28.76 9.99 5.11
CA ASN A 271 -30.08 10.45 4.67
C ASN A 271 -30.91 10.88 5.89
N ASN A 272 -31.79 11.88 5.75
CA ASN A 272 -32.71 12.31 6.80
C ASN A 272 -32.05 12.48 8.17
N ASP A 273 -30.92 13.18 8.22
CA ASP A 273 -30.11 13.41 9.41
C ASP A 273 -29.62 12.14 10.13
N GLN A 274 -29.67 10.99 9.48
CA GLN A 274 -29.12 9.74 9.97
C GLN A 274 -27.90 9.29 9.20
N ILE A 275 -26.91 8.80 9.94
CA ILE A 275 -25.76 8.06 9.41
C ILE A 275 -26.04 6.57 9.61
N VAL A 276 -25.87 5.76 8.56
CA VAL A 276 -25.99 4.28 8.63
C VAL A 276 -24.69 3.65 8.11
N TRP A 277 -24.18 2.67 8.84
CA TRP A 277 -22.93 1.98 8.48
C TRP A 277 -22.98 0.51 8.85
N SER A 278 -22.07 -0.28 8.28
CA SER A 278 -21.84 -1.69 8.65
C SER A 278 -20.72 -1.79 9.68
N GLU A 279 -20.92 -2.56 10.70
CA GLU A 279 -20.01 -2.71 11.83
C GLU A 279 -19.89 -4.18 12.24
N TYR A 280 -18.64 -4.63 12.45
CA TYR A 280 -18.37 -6.00 12.85
C TYR A 280 -18.65 -6.22 14.34
N TYR A 281 -19.38 -7.28 14.63
CA TYR A 281 -19.71 -7.74 16.00
C TYR A 281 -19.12 -9.11 16.23
N ASN A 282 -18.20 -9.19 17.17
CA ASN A 282 -17.65 -10.45 17.62
C ASN A 282 -18.72 -11.32 18.26
N HIS A 283 -18.65 -12.61 18.01
CA HIS A 283 -19.42 -13.58 18.77
C HIS A 283 -18.77 -13.78 20.14
N ILE A 284 -19.56 -13.80 21.22
CA ILE A 284 -19.05 -13.88 22.60
C ILE A 284 -18.20 -15.13 22.86
N ARG A 285 -18.48 -16.22 22.14
CA ARG A 285 -17.87 -17.54 22.37
C ARG A 285 -16.97 -18.03 21.24
N TRP A 286 -17.21 -17.61 20.00
CA TRP A 286 -16.56 -18.15 18.81
C TRP A 286 -15.93 -17.04 17.98
N ASP A 287 -14.62 -17.04 17.81
CA ASP A 287 -13.89 -16.00 17.04
C ASP A 287 -14.39 -15.89 15.61
N GLN A 288 -14.72 -17.01 14.97
CA GLN A 288 -15.26 -17.03 13.60
C GLN A 288 -16.78 -16.82 13.53
N GLY A 289 -17.46 -16.69 14.64
CA GLY A 289 -18.90 -16.44 14.72
C GLY A 289 -19.31 -14.99 14.62
N GLY A 290 -18.37 -14.07 14.37
CA GLY A 290 -18.65 -12.65 14.21
C GLY A 290 -19.52 -12.36 12.99
N ARG A 291 -20.24 -11.24 13.01
CA ARG A 291 -21.17 -10.83 11.95
C ARG A 291 -21.12 -9.36 11.68
N MET A 292 -21.29 -9.00 10.41
CA MET A 292 -21.52 -7.62 10.00
C MET A 292 -22.98 -7.24 10.24
N ARG A 293 -23.22 -6.16 10.96
CA ARG A 293 -24.56 -5.64 11.27
C ARG A 293 -24.63 -4.16 10.97
N LEU A 294 -25.80 -3.68 10.60
CA LEU A 294 -26.03 -2.25 10.44
C LEU A 294 -26.21 -1.58 11.80
N SER A 295 -25.65 -0.40 11.88
CA SER A 295 -25.82 0.55 12.98
C SER A 295 -26.22 1.89 12.41
N SER A 296 -26.99 2.67 13.16
CA SER A 296 -27.34 4.04 12.78
C SER A 296 -27.12 5.04 13.92
N TYR A 297 -26.89 6.29 13.54
CA TYR A 297 -26.79 7.41 14.44
C TYR A 297 -27.56 8.60 13.89
N ASP A 298 -28.47 9.13 14.68
CA ASP A 298 -29.30 10.29 14.35
C ASP A 298 -28.62 11.57 14.84
N LEU A 299 -28.38 12.52 13.94
CA LEU A 299 -27.66 13.77 14.22
C LEU A 299 -28.42 14.74 15.14
N ASN A 300 -29.78 14.72 15.05
CA ASN A 300 -30.64 15.64 15.79
C ASN A 300 -30.85 15.18 17.23
N THR A 301 -31.12 13.89 17.39
CA THR A 301 -31.45 13.31 18.72
C THR A 301 -30.24 12.70 19.41
N GLY A 302 -29.13 12.43 18.71
CA GLY A 302 -27.97 11.73 19.23
C GLY A 302 -28.24 10.24 19.50
N LYS A 303 -29.39 9.71 19.06
CA LYS A 303 -29.76 8.31 19.30
C LYS A 303 -28.95 7.36 18.41
N TYR A 304 -28.49 6.29 19.01
CA TYR A 304 -27.79 5.20 18.36
C TYR A 304 -28.69 3.96 18.35
N LYS A 305 -28.81 3.30 17.19
CA LYS A 305 -29.60 2.08 17.01
C LYS A 305 -28.74 1.00 16.34
N ARG A 306 -28.91 -0.23 16.77
CA ARG A 306 -28.35 -1.43 16.13
C ARG A 306 -29.46 -2.24 15.50
N TYR A 307 -29.28 -2.60 14.25
CA TYR A 307 -30.25 -3.44 13.55
C TYR A 307 -29.91 -4.92 13.75
N LYS A 308 -30.83 -5.66 14.34
CA LYS A 308 -30.67 -7.13 14.50
C LYS A 308 -30.80 -7.78 13.14
N SER A 309 -29.90 -8.71 12.83
CA SER A 309 -29.98 -9.57 11.65
C SER A 309 -29.37 -10.93 11.97
N ARG A 310 -29.91 -11.98 11.34
CA ARG A 310 -29.29 -13.32 11.34
C ARG A 310 -28.21 -13.46 10.28
N ASN A 311 -28.26 -12.63 9.24
CA ASN A 311 -27.35 -12.61 8.11
C ASN A 311 -26.39 -11.43 8.23
N ASN A 312 -25.30 -11.48 7.47
CA ASN A 312 -24.36 -10.37 7.36
C ASN A 312 -24.96 -9.26 6.50
N ARG A 313 -24.80 -8.00 6.92
CA ARG A 313 -25.29 -6.82 6.20
C ARG A 313 -24.17 -5.86 5.91
N PHE A 314 -24.01 -5.52 4.64
CA PHE A 314 -22.91 -4.69 4.13
C PHE A 314 -23.43 -3.50 3.32
N SER A 315 -22.55 -2.54 3.06
CA SER A 315 -22.72 -1.45 2.09
C SER A 315 -24.11 -0.80 2.14
N PRO A 316 -24.49 -0.15 3.25
CA PRO A 316 -25.75 0.55 3.34
C PRO A 316 -25.82 1.68 2.31
N PHE A 317 -27.00 1.90 1.77
CA PHE A 317 -27.28 3.00 0.83
C PHE A 317 -28.65 3.63 1.13
N ALA A 318 -28.85 4.88 0.75
CA ALA A 318 -30.12 5.56 0.86
C ALA A 318 -30.90 5.43 -0.45
N MET A 319 -32.18 5.14 -0.36
CA MET A 319 -33.11 5.09 -1.48
C MET A 319 -34.42 5.84 -1.15
N GLY A 320 -34.49 7.10 -1.55
CA GLY A 320 -35.59 7.97 -1.16
C GLY A 320 -35.60 8.19 0.35
N GLN A 321 -36.67 7.74 1.02
CA GLN A 321 -36.80 7.80 2.50
C GLN A 321 -36.38 6.50 3.19
N GLU A 322 -36.10 5.46 2.43
CA GLU A 322 -35.77 4.13 2.94
C GLU A 322 -34.27 3.89 2.93
N TRP A 323 -33.85 2.83 3.62
CA TRP A 323 -32.50 2.34 3.64
C TRP A 323 -32.40 1.00 2.93
N GLY A 324 -31.35 0.82 2.14
CA GLY A 324 -31.04 -0.47 1.56
C GLY A 324 -29.66 -0.96 2.03
N CYS A 325 -29.42 -2.25 1.86
CA CYS A 325 -28.11 -2.86 2.09
C CYS A 325 -27.93 -4.13 1.27
N VAL A 326 -26.72 -4.61 1.17
CA VAL A 326 -26.42 -5.96 0.71
C VAL A 326 -26.50 -6.90 1.91
N GLU A 327 -27.36 -7.90 1.84
CA GLU A 327 -27.45 -8.96 2.85
C GLU A 327 -26.87 -10.26 2.29
N VAL A 328 -25.99 -10.92 3.05
CA VAL A 328 -25.38 -12.20 2.68
C VAL A 328 -25.83 -13.28 3.66
N ASP A 329 -26.48 -14.31 3.15
CA ASP A 329 -27.00 -15.41 3.92
C ASP A 329 -25.92 -16.45 4.31
N HIS A 330 -26.31 -17.46 5.06
CA HIS A 330 -25.42 -18.55 5.51
C HIS A 330 -24.93 -19.47 4.37
N CYS A 331 -25.58 -19.40 3.20
CA CYS A 331 -25.17 -20.10 1.97
C CYS A 331 -24.30 -19.22 1.07
N ASN A 332 -23.82 -18.08 1.56
CA ASN A 332 -23.03 -17.10 0.85
C ASN A 332 -23.73 -16.49 -0.38
N ARG A 333 -25.07 -16.42 -0.38
CA ARG A 333 -25.85 -15.75 -1.42
C ARG A 333 -26.12 -14.31 -1.02
N SER A 334 -25.96 -13.41 -1.98
CA SER A 334 -26.13 -11.96 -1.78
C SER A 334 -27.47 -11.48 -2.29
N TYR A 335 -28.13 -10.63 -1.50
CA TYR A 335 -29.42 -10.03 -1.81
C TYR A 335 -29.35 -8.52 -1.58
N LEU A 336 -30.07 -7.75 -2.42
CA LEU A 336 -30.38 -6.35 -2.11
C LEU A 336 -31.65 -6.34 -1.25
N VAL A 337 -31.55 -5.75 -0.07
CA VAL A 337 -32.65 -5.71 0.90
C VAL A 337 -32.95 -4.27 1.26
N LEU A 338 -34.23 -3.90 1.24
CA LEU A 338 -34.72 -2.64 1.81
C LEU A 338 -35.03 -2.86 3.28
N LEU A 339 -34.78 -1.85 4.08
CA LEU A 339 -34.96 -1.85 5.53
C LEU A 339 -36.10 -0.91 5.88
N ASP A 340 -37.06 -1.41 6.63
CA ASP A 340 -38.16 -0.66 7.20
C ASP A 340 -37.71 0.20 8.41
#